data_0e130ed12d6b3825ad583d7c3a2c1956
#
_entry.id   0e130ed12d6b3825ad583d7c3a2c1956
#
_cell.length_a   1.000
_cell.length_b   1.000
_cell.length_c   1.000
_cell.angle_alpha   90.00
_cell.angle_beta   90.00
_cell.angle_gamma   90.00
#
_symmetry.space_group_name_H-M   'P 1'
#
loop_
_entity.id
_entity.type
_entity.pdbx_description
1 polymer ?
#
loop_
_entity_poly.entity_id
_entity_poly.type
_entity_poly.pdbx_seq_one_letter_code
_entity_poly.pdbx_strand_id
1 'polypeptide(L)'
;MNNLVVLNNEKISEKNSKFFCRNFNFKILPEGLNKYFNVEYIARKSKIDENHELNLQKVKVASNIIQFICYVISTFKKKNTKYFIITITPYTFLAFLVLILFRKKVFVYLISSGFEEWKYILGSWTVWIYHIMFFLVTSKATVITLHERLYQKTNGYVIQSSTLNKEWLQNFKKPNLDKIRLLNVSRVNPEKGIFEFLEMFKNLKINIEISIIGKIKNLTLQNKFKSIVQNNSNINFLGYVSDRNILKDTYDDHNILILPSYTEGQPYVVDESLARRRPVLIFEEIKHIIKGRKGIFVAQRNIDSLTETLNFIVKNYNNIQKEIELNKFPLEEDMFRQISDIIKKN
;
A
#
# COMPACT_ATOMS: atom_id res chain seq x y z
N MET A 1 -20.13 -14.10 -17.00
CA MET A 1 -18.85 -13.89 -16.27
C MET A 1 -18.58 -15.09 -15.37
N ASN A 2 -17.32 -15.53 -15.29
CA ASN A 2 -16.92 -16.59 -14.35
C ASN A 2 -17.00 -16.09 -12.91
N ASN A 3 -17.24 -16.99 -11.95
CA ASN A 3 -17.28 -16.64 -10.52
C ASN A 3 -15.86 -16.59 -9.95
N LEU A 4 -15.57 -15.56 -9.15
CA LEU A 4 -14.33 -15.41 -8.41
C LEU A 4 -14.65 -15.15 -6.93
N VAL A 5 -14.20 -16.05 -6.06
CA VAL A 5 -14.28 -15.85 -4.61
C VAL A 5 -12.96 -15.28 -4.13
N VAL A 6 -13.00 -14.06 -3.62
CA VAL A 6 -11.84 -13.37 -3.06
C VAL A 6 -11.83 -13.56 -1.55
N LEU A 7 -10.76 -14.12 -1.02
CA LEU A 7 -10.58 -14.43 0.41
C LEU A 7 -9.49 -13.53 1.00
N ASN A 8 -9.84 -12.82 2.06
CA ASN A 8 -8.90 -11.93 2.74
C ASN A 8 -9.11 -11.96 4.26
N ASN A 9 -8.01 -11.76 5.00
CA ASN A 9 -8.03 -11.55 6.45
C ASN A 9 -8.32 -10.09 6.84
N GLU A 10 -8.70 -9.24 5.88
CA GLU A 10 -9.04 -7.84 6.12
C GLU A 10 -10.25 -7.71 7.04
N LYS A 11 -10.28 -6.65 7.83
CA LYS A 11 -11.39 -6.34 8.72
C LYS A 11 -12.38 -5.43 8.01
N ILE A 12 -13.66 -5.86 8.01
CA ILE A 12 -14.77 -5.13 7.40
C ILE A 12 -15.78 -4.80 8.47
N SER A 13 -16.17 -3.52 8.55
CA SER A 13 -17.35 -3.06 9.30
C SER A 13 -18.55 -2.95 8.37
N GLU A 14 -19.73 -3.12 8.96
CA GLU A 14 -21.02 -2.93 8.30
C GLU A 14 -21.76 -1.79 8.97
N LYS A 15 -22.21 -0.81 8.19
CA LYS A 15 -22.95 0.35 8.66
C LYS A 15 -23.99 0.76 7.60
N ASN A 16 -25.26 0.85 7.99
CA ASN A 16 -26.36 1.23 7.09
C ASN A 16 -26.40 0.38 5.80
N SER A 17 -26.26 -0.94 5.94
CA SER A 17 -26.19 -1.91 4.83
C SER A 17 -25.05 -1.67 3.84
N LYS A 18 -24.06 -0.91 4.21
CA LYS A 18 -22.84 -0.69 3.45
C LYS A 18 -21.65 -1.31 4.18
N PHE A 19 -20.68 -1.78 3.41
CA PHE A 19 -19.47 -2.40 3.93
C PHE A 19 -18.27 -1.45 3.81
N PHE A 20 -17.42 -1.42 4.84
CA PHE A 20 -16.25 -0.56 4.88
C PHE A 20 -15.02 -1.38 5.28
N CYS A 21 -13.92 -1.25 4.57
CA CYS A 21 -12.65 -1.90 4.90
C CYS A 21 -11.61 -0.90 5.41
N ARG A 22 -10.59 -1.44 6.09
CA ARG A 22 -9.52 -0.64 6.69
C ARG A 22 -8.51 -0.15 5.68
N ASN A 23 -8.14 -1.01 4.73
CA ASN A 23 -7.03 -0.79 3.82
C ASN A 23 -7.54 -0.54 2.41
N PHE A 24 -7.16 0.59 1.84
CA PHE A 24 -7.55 1.00 0.50
C PHE A 24 -7.17 -0.04 -0.58
N ASN A 25 -5.98 -0.64 -0.49
CA ASN A 25 -5.55 -1.65 -1.47
C ASN A 25 -6.44 -2.90 -1.47
N PHE A 26 -7.02 -3.24 -0.30
CA PHE A 26 -7.95 -4.38 -0.17
C PHE A 26 -9.39 -4.02 -0.56
N LYS A 27 -9.66 -2.73 -0.79
CA LYS A 27 -10.87 -2.24 -1.47
C LYS A 27 -10.72 -2.35 -2.98
N ILE A 28 -9.70 -1.70 -3.54
CA ILE A 28 -9.56 -1.54 -5.00
C ILE A 28 -9.37 -2.87 -5.72
N LEU A 29 -8.69 -3.84 -5.10
CA LEU A 29 -8.38 -5.10 -5.76
C LEU A 29 -9.63 -5.95 -6.05
N PRO A 30 -10.52 -6.28 -5.08
CA PRO A 30 -11.74 -7.02 -5.39
C PRO A 30 -12.72 -6.20 -6.26
N GLU A 31 -12.79 -4.88 -6.09
CA GLU A 31 -13.62 -4.00 -6.94
C GLU A 31 -13.11 -3.97 -8.39
N GLY A 32 -11.80 -3.86 -8.59
CA GLY A 32 -11.18 -3.90 -9.90
C GLY A 32 -11.38 -5.23 -10.61
N LEU A 33 -11.27 -6.34 -9.88
CA LEU A 33 -11.52 -7.68 -10.41
C LEU A 33 -13.02 -7.92 -10.70
N ASN A 34 -13.93 -7.20 -10.05
CA ASN A 34 -15.38 -7.29 -10.34
C ASN A 34 -15.75 -6.79 -11.74
N LYS A 35 -14.85 -6.05 -12.41
CA LYS A 35 -15.00 -5.69 -13.84
C LYS A 35 -14.84 -6.90 -14.77
N TYR A 36 -14.15 -7.95 -14.33
CA TYR A 36 -13.79 -9.12 -15.13
C TYR A 36 -14.49 -10.42 -14.69
N PHE A 37 -14.92 -10.47 -13.43
CA PHE A 37 -15.53 -11.64 -12.78
C PHE A 37 -16.78 -11.23 -11.99
N ASN A 38 -17.64 -12.21 -11.67
CA ASN A 38 -18.65 -12.03 -10.65
C ASN A 38 -18.00 -12.29 -9.29
N VAL A 39 -17.55 -11.22 -8.62
CA VAL A 39 -16.76 -11.31 -7.39
C VAL A 39 -17.68 -11.52 -6.18
N GLU A 40 -17.31 -12.49 -5.33
CA GLU A 40 -17.82 -12.65 -3.97
C GLU A 40 -16.66 -12.47 -3.00
N TYR A 41 -16.74 -11.49 -2.11
CA TYR A 41 -15.68 -11.13 -1.17
C TYR A 41 -15.99 -11.68 0.22
N ILE A 42 -15.09 -12.52 0.75
CA ILE A 42 -15.20 -13.11 2.10
C ILE A 42 -14.06 -12.57 2.95
N ALA A 43 -14.41 -11.90 4.05
CA ALA A 43 -13.47 -11.25 4.95
C ALA A 43 -13.93 -11.35 6.42
N ARG A 44 -13.17 -10.74 7.34
CA ARG A 44 -13.46 -10.80 8.78
C ARG A 44 -14.27 -9.59 9.24
N LYS A 45 -15.06 -9.78 10.31
CA LYS A 45 -15.77 -8.68 10.95
C LYS A 45 -14.83 -7.77 11.73
N SER A 46 -14.94 -6.45 11.52
CA SER A 46 -14.32 -5.44 12.36
C SER A 46 -15.16 -5.17 13.61
N LYS A 47 -14.49 -4.81 14.71
CA LYS A 47 -15.14 -4.34 15.95
C LYS A 47 -15.29 -2.82 15.99
N ILE A 48 -14.68 -2.12 15.03
CA ILE A 48 -14.67 -0.66 14.92
C ILE A 48 -15.08 -0.26 13.52
N ASP A 49 -15.56 0.96 13.35
CA ASP A 49 -15.85 1.52 12.03
C ASP A 49 -14.56 1.64 11.21
N GLU A 50 -14.64 1.22 9.96
CA GLU A 50 -13.54 1.32 9.01
C GLU A 50 -13.81 2.43 7.99
N ASN A 51 -12.80 2.84 7.20
CA ASN A 51 -12.83 4.13 6.50
C ASN A 51 -13.20 4.06 5.01
N HIS A 52 -13.02 2.90 4.35
CA HIS A 52 -13.16 2.80 2.90
C HIS A 52 -14.40 2.00 2.52
N GLU A 53 -15.43 2.65 1.99
CA GLU A 53 -16.65 2.00 1.49
C GLU A 53 -16.33 1.03 0.36
N LEU A 54 -16.86 -0.20 0.45
CA LEU A 54 -16.73 -1.25 -0.55
C LEU A 54 -17.93 -1.22 -1.50
N ASN A 55 -17.66 -1.07 -2.80
CA ASN A 55 -18.67 -1.08 -3.85
C ASN A 55 -18.80 -2.48 -4.48
N LEU A 56 -19.14 -3.47 -3.67
CA LEU A 56 -19.34 -4.85 -4.08
C LEU A 56 -20.73 -5.33 -3.68
N GLN A 57 -21.41 -6.04 -4.60
CA GLN A 57 -22.76 -6.59 -4.33
C GLN A 57 -22.74 -7.79 -3.38
N LYS A 58 -21.65 -8.57 -3.37
CA LYS A 58 -21.56 -9.82 -2.62
C LYS A 58 -20.40 -9.79 -1.66
N VAL A 59 -20.66 -9.37 -0.43
CA VAL A 59 -19.69 -9.33 0.67
C VAL A 59 -20.20 -10.22 1.81
N LYS A 60 -19.35 -11.11 2.30
CA LYS A 60 -19.60 -11.95 3.47
C LYS A 60 -18.60 -11.65 4.56
N VAL A 61 -19.08 -11.29 5.73
CA VAL A 61 -18.27 -10.84 6.86
C VAL A 61 -18.33 -11.86 7.99
N ALA A 62 -17.24 -12.59 8.22
CA ALA A 62 -17.17 -13.66 9.20
C ALA A 62 -16.73 -13.14 10.59
N SER A 63 -17.49 -13.47 11.62
CA SER A 63 -17.19 -13.12 13.01
C SER A 63 -16.07 -13.98 13.61
N ASN A 64 -15.92 -15.21 13.12
CA ASN A 64 -14.91 -16.17 13.57
C ASN A 64 -14.43 -17.06 12.42
N ILE A 65 -13.43 -17.91 12.70
CA ILE A 65 -12.80 -18.75 11.68
C ILE A 65 -13.73 -19.85 11.17
N ILE A 66 -14.60 -20.39 11.99
CA ILE A 66 -15.54 -21.44 11.62
C ILE A 66 -16.54 -20.85 10.59
N GLN A 67 -17.11 -19.70 10.89
CA GLN A 67 -18.01 -19.00 9.98
C GLN A 67 -17.32 -18.63 8.67
N PHE A 68 -16.03 -18.24 8.72
CA PHE A 68 -15.23 -17.95 7.53
C PHE A 68 -15.15 -19.19 6.62
N ILE A 69 -14.84 -20.36 7.20
CA ILE A 69 -14.76 -21.62 6.46
C ILE A 69 -16.14 -22.06 5.95
N CYS A 70 -17.21 -21.92 6.75
CA CYS A 70 -18.58 -22.20 6.30
C CYS A 70 -18.94 -21.33 5.08
N TYR A 71 -18.56 -20.05 5.07
CA TYR A 71 -18.80 -19.19 3.91
C TYR A 71 -18.01 -19.66 2.68
N VAL A 72 -16.75 -20.08 2.85
CA VAL A 72 -15.97 -20.65 1.74
C VAL A 72 -16.65 -21.89 1.18
N ILE A 73 -17.05 -22.84 2.02
CA ILE A 73 -17.72 -24.10 1.61
C ILE A 73 -19.06 -23.80 0.91
N SER A 74 -19.82 -22.80 1.37
CA SER A 74 -21.08 -22.42 0.75
C SER A 74 -20.95 -21.99 -0.72
N THR A 75 -19.75 -21.58 -1.14
CA THR A 75 -19.47 -21.19 -2.53
C THR A 75 -19.25 -22.39 -3.46
N PHE A 76 -19.03 -23.61 -2.93
CA PHE A 76 -18.71 -24.80 -3.72
C PHE A 76 -19.82 -25.25 -4.67
N LYS A 77 -21.05 -24.88 -4.37
CA LYS A 77 -22.24 -25.16 -5.23
C LYS A 77 -22.20 -24.37 -6.55
N LYS A 78 -21.41 -23.29 -6.64
CA LYS A 78 -21.31 -22.48 -7.85
C LYS A 78 -20.35 -23.12 -8.84
N LYS A 79 -20.84 -23.39 -10.05
CA LYS A 79 -20.01 -23.94 -11.15
C LYS A 79 -18.92 -22.95 -11.57
N ASN A 80 -17.78 -23.45 -12.05
CA ASN A 80 -16.67 -22.66 -12.61
C ASN A 80 -16.18 -21.55 -11.68
N THR A 81 -16.11 -21.82 -10.37
CA THR A 81 -15.62 -20.88 -9.37
C THR A 81 -14.12 -21.03 -9.16
N LYS A 82 -13.38 -19.93 -9.31
CA LYS A 82 -11.96 -19.81 -8.96
C LYS A 82 -11.83 -19.05 -7.64
N TYR A 83 -10.73 -19.32 -6.92
CA TYR A 83 -10.51 -18.77 -5.58
C TYR A 83 -9.24 -17.94 -5.60
N PHE A 84 -9.34 -16.69 -5.12
CA PHE A 84 -8.25 -15.74 -5.07
C PHE A 84 -7.98 -15.33 -3.62
N ILE A 85 -6.87 -15.77 -3.08
CA ILE A 85 -6.45 -15.51 -1.70
C ILE A 85 -5.52 -14.30 -1.69
N ILE A 86 -5.84 -13.31 -0.86
CA ILE A 86 -4.98 -12.16 -0.64
C ILE A 86 -4.21 -12.39 0.66
N THR A 87 -2.90 -12.55 0.56
CA THR A 87 -1.94 -12.81 1.64
C THR A 87 -2.17 -14.14 2.40
N ILE A 88 -1.11 -14.65 3.01
CA ILE A 88 -1.16 -15.87 3.82
C ILE A 88 -1.30 -15.48 5.28
N THR A 89 -2.41 -15.88 5.88
CA THR A 89 -2.76 -15.66 7.29
C THR A 89 -3.42 -16.92 7.85
N PRO A 90 -3.61 -17.12 9.15
CA PRO A 90 -4.29 -18.29 9.66
C PRO A 90 -5.67 -18.56 9.03
N TYR A 91 -6.47 -17.51 8.81
CA TYR A 91 -7.80 -17.63 8.19
C TYR A 91 -7.72 -18.07 6.73
N THR A 92 -6.87 -17.41 5.95
CA THR A 92 -6.72 -17.70 4.52
C THR A 92 -5.99 -19.02 4.29
N PHE A 93 -5.09 -19.41 5.19
CA PHE A 93 -4.40 -20.71 5.14
C PHE A 93 -5.36 -21.87 5.40
N LEU A 94 -6.21 -21.79 6.43
CA LEU A 94 -7.20 -22.83 6.67
C LEU A 94 -8.21 -22.92 5.52
N ALA A 95 -8.62 -21.79 4.96
CA ALA A 95 -9.44 -21.80 3.74
C ALA A 95 -8.71 -22.46 2.57
N PHE A 96 -7.41 -22.19 2.39
CA PHE A 96 -6.58 -22.82 1.39
C PHE A 96 -6.55 -24.35 1.54
N LEU A 97 -6.35 -24.87 2.76
CA LEU A 97 -6.35 -26.31 3.01
C LEU A 97 -7.69 -26.96 2.62
N VAL A 98 -8.80 -26.34 2.99
CA VAL A 98 -10.14 -26.80 2.59
C VAL A 98 -10.28 -26.77 1.06
N LEU A 99 -9.86 -25.69 0.39
CA LEU A 99 -9.95 -25.56 -1.06
C LEU A 99 -9.15 -26.64 -1.79
N ILE A 100 -7.94 -26.94 -1.34
CA ILE A 100 -7.08 -28.00 -1.93
C ILE A 100 -7.68 -29.38 -1.68
N LEU A 101 -8.20 -29.65 -0.49
CA LEU A 101 -8.87 -30.90 -0.16
C LEU A 101 -10.05 -31.16 -1.15
N PHE A 102 -10.79 -30.14 -1.50
CA PHE A 102 -11.88 -30.22 -2.48
C PHE A 102 -11.45 -29.94 -3.94
N ARG A 103 -10.13 -30.02 -4.21
CA ARG A 103 -9.52 -29.86 -5.56
C ARG A 103 -9.97 -28.59 -6.28
N LYS A 104 -10.17 -27.50 -5.52
CA LYS A 104 -10.50 -26.19 -6.09
C LYS A 104 -9.27 -25.50 -6.62
N LYS A 105 -9.43 -24.72 -7.70
CA LYS A 105 -8.35 -23.91 -8.28
C LYS A 105 -8.12 -22.66 -7.46
N VAL A 106 -6.89 -22.51 -6.94
CA VAL A 106 -6.51 -21.45 -6.02
C VAL A 106 -5.39 -20.60 -6.59
N PHE A 107 -5.59 -19.29 -6.53
CA PHE A 107 -4.60 -18.26 -6.81
C PHE A 107 -4.28 -17.52 -5.52
N VAL A 108 -3.01 -17.20 -5.31
CA VAL A 108 -2.56 -16.47 -4.12
C VAL A 108 -1.82 -15.21 -4.53
N TYR A 109 -2.26 -14.08 -4.02
CA TYR A 109 -1.58 -12.80 -4.23
C TYR A 109 -0.70 -12.45 -3.04
N LEU A 110 0.61 -12.35 -3.27
CA LEU A 110 1.61 -12.05 -2.27
C LEU A 110 2.23 -10.69 -2.53
N ILE A 111 1.97 -9.73 -1.64
CA ILE A 111 2.54 -8.37 -1.69
C ILE A 111 3.93 -8.36 -1.05
N SER A 112 4.12 -9.15 0.01
CA SER A 112 5.37 -9.30 0.77
C SER A 112 5.58 -10.76 1.14
N SER A 113 6.77 -11.08 1.65
CA SER A 113 7.05 -12.43 2.17
C SER A 113 6.26 -12.75 3.45
N GLY A 114 5.89 -11.74 4.23
CA GLY A 114 5.17 -11.88 5.50
C GLY A 114 6.03 -12.34 6.68
N PHE A 115 7.27 -12.84 6.47
CA PHE A 115 8.12 -13.38 7.54
C PHE A 115 8.45 -12.35 8.61
N GLU A 116 8.88 -11.15 8.22
CA GLU A 116 9.21 -10.08 9.16
C GLU A 116 7.96 -9.58 9.91
N GLU A 117 6.80 -9.54 9.24
CA GLU A 117 5.54 -9.16 9.87
C GLU A 117 5.14 -10.17 10.97
N TRP A 118 5.27 -11.48 10.69
CA TRP A 118 4.99 -12.53 11.66
C TRP A 118 5.94 -12.48 12.83
N LYS A 119 7.24 -12.33 12.58
CA LYS A 119 8.26 -12.19 13.61
C LYS A 119 7.97 -11.01 14.53
N TYR A 120 7.60 -9.87 13.97
CA TYR A 120 7.32 -8.65 14.72
C TYR A 120 6.01 -8.72 15.52
N ILE A 121 4.93 -9.30 14.95
CA ILE A 121 3.59 -9.31 15.55
C ILE A 121 3.44 -10.45 16.56
N LEU A 122 3.96 -11.64 16.25
CA LEU A 122 3.70 -12.87 16.99
C LEU A 122 4.96 -13.47 17.66
N GLY A 123 6.14 -12.89 17.38
CA GLY A 123 7.42 -13.35 17.92
C GLY A 123 8.17 -14.32 17.00
N SER A 124 9.48 -14.43 17.20
CA SER A 124 10.39 -15.20 16.34
C SER A 124 10.06 -16.69 16.27
N TRP A 125 9.46 -17.24 17.32
CA TRP A 125 9.06 -18.65 17.37
C TRP A 125 7.95 -19.01 16.38
N THR A 126 7.17 -18.04 15.89
CA THR A 126 6.08 -18.31 14.94
C THR A 126 6.55 -18.38 13.49
N VAL A 127 7.77 -17.95 13.23
CA VAL A 127 8.32 -17.85 11.85
C VAL A 127 8.38 -19.21 11.18
N TRP A 128 8.70 -20.30 11.92
CA TRP A 128 8.74 -21.65 11.38
C TRP A 128 7.33 -22.14 10.96
N ILE A 129 6.29 -21.79 11.73
CA ILE A 129 4.89 -22.10 11.36
C ILE A 129 4.55 -21.40 10.05
N TYR A 130 4.92 -20.12 9.96
CA TYR A 130 4.67 -19.35 8.75
C TYR A 130 5.45 -19.91 7.54
N HIS A 131 6.67 -20.42 7.75
CA HIS A 131 7.43 -21.11 6.70
C HIS A 131 6.68 -22.31 6.13
N ILE A 132 6.10 -23.14 6.99
CA ILE A 132 5.29 -24.30 6.58
C ILE A 132 4.06 -23.82 5.78
N MET A 133 3.34 -22.82 6.30
CA MET A 133 2.17 -22.26 5.62
C MET A 133 2.55 -21.70 4.24
N PHE A 134 3.61 -20.92 4.18
CA PHE A 134 4.12 -20.32 2.95
C PHE A 134 4.52 -21.38 1.92
N PHE A 135 5.31 -22.37 2.34
CA PHE A 135 5.73 -23.45 1.47
C PHE A 135 4.55 -24.25 0.91
N LEU A 136 3.60 -24.65 1.74
CA LEU A 136 2.41 -25.40 1.32
C LEU A 136 1.56 -24.61 0.32
N VAL A 137 1.36 -23.33 0.58
CA VAL A 137 0.56 -22.46 -0.29
C VAL A 137 1.29 -22.25 -1.62
N THR A 138 2.56 -21.86 -1.61
CA THR A 138 3.31 -21.54 -2.82
C THR A 138 3.61 -22.78 -3.69
N SER A 139 3.64 -23.97 -3.11
CA SER A 139 3.83 -25.22 -3.86
C SER A 139 2.56 -25.73 -4.56
N LYS A 140 1.37 -25.35 -4.10
CA LYS A 140 0.08 -25.91 -4.58
C LYS A 140 -0.81 -24.87 -5.29
N ALA A 141 -0.66 -23.58 -5.00
CA ALA A 141 -1.44 -22.53 -5.63
C ALA A 141 -0.68 -21.89 -6.80
N THR A 142 -1.42 -21.21 -7.69
CA THR A 142 -0.80 -20.27 -8.64
C THR A 142 -0.46 -18.98 -7.91
N VAL A 143 0.81 -18.64 -7.82
CA VAL A 143 1.30 -17.47 -7.10
C VAL A 143 1.31 -16.25 -8.02
N ILE A 144 0.72 -15.15 -7.58
CA ILE A 144 0.79 -13.84 -8.20
C ILE A 144 1.49 -12.90 -7.21
N THR A 145 2.54 -12.22 -7.63
CA THR A 145 3.38 -11.46 -6.71
C THR A 145 4.01 -10.23 -7.36
N LEU A 146 4.59 -9.36 -6.54
CA LEU A 146 5.33 -8.17 -6.97
C LEU A 146 6.84 -8.43 -7.14
N HIS A 147 7.36 -9.56 -6.66
CA HIS A 147 8.78 -9.88 -6.67
C HIS A 147 9.02 -11.36 -6.92
N GLU A 148 9.91 -11.69 -7.86
CA GLU A 148 10.27 -13.07 -8.20
C GLU A 148 10.72 -13.92 -7.01
N ARG A 149 11.44 -13.32 -6.06
CA ARG A 149 11.90 -13.99 -4.83
C ARG A 149 10.79 -14.52 -3.92
N LEU A 150 9.51 -14.16 -4.17
CA LEU A 150 8.38 -14.57 -3.35
C LEU A 150 7.73 -15.88 -3.82
N TYR A 151 8.18 -16.47 -4.89
CA TYR A 151 7.73 -17.80 -5.30
C TYR A 151 8.94 -18.72 -5.59
N GLN A 152 8.82 -19.95 -5.13
CA GLN A 152 9.96 -20.90 -5.14
C GLN A 152 9.97 -21.85 -6.34
N LYS A 153 9.18 -21.72 -7.36
CA LYS A 153 9.15 -22.58 -8.57
C LYS A 153 8.15 -22.08 -9.63
N THR A 154 8.13 -22.76 -10.74
CA THR A 154 7.52 -22.56 -12.05
C THR A 154 6.09 -22.02 -12.18
N ASN A 155 5.33 -21.86 -11.09
CA ASN A 155 3.92 -21.45 -11.12
C ASN A 155 3.69 -20.03 -10.58
N GLY A 156 4.68 -19.15 -10.69
CA GLY A 156 4.57 -17.76 -10.23
C GLY A 156 4.49 -16.76 -11.37
N TYR A 157 3.72 -15.71 -11.17
CA TYR A 157 3.59 -14.59 -12.07
C TYR A 157 3.96 -13.31 -11.34
N VAL A 158 4.90 -12.54 -11.89
CA VAL A 158 5.21 -11.20 -11.38
C VAL A 158 4.34 -10.20 -12.10
N ILE A 159 3.69 -9.34 -11.33
CA ILE A 159 2.87 -8.25 -11.85
C ILE A 159 3.36 -6.91 -11.33
N GLN A 160 2.98 -5.84 -12.02
CA GLN A 160 3.20 -4.49 -11.54
C GLN A 160 2.01 -4.05 -10.71
N SER A 161 2.24 -3.69 -9.45
CA SER A 161 1.20 -3.15 -8.59
C SER A 161 1.20 -1.63 -8.64
N SER A 162 0.01 -1.05 -8.64
CA SER A 162 -0.19 0.40 -8.60
C SER A 162 -1.45 0.77 -7.84
N THR A 163 -1.44 1.97 -7.28
CA THR A 163 -2.60 2.67 -6.73
C THR A 163 -3.04 3.83 -7.62
N LEU A 164 -2.36 4.06 -8.74
CA LEU A 164 -2.66 5.18 -9.63
C LEU A 164 -3.79 4.83 -10.59
N ASN A 165 -4.73 5.75 -10.75
CA ASN A 165 -5.69 5.74 -11.85
C ASN A 165 -5.36 6.87 -12.85
N LYS A 166 -6.12 6.95 -13.96
CA LYS A 166 -5.89 7.97 -15.00
C LYS A 166 -5.98 9.41 -14.48
N GLU A 167 -6.79 9.67 -13.47
CA GLU A 167 -6.96 11.00 -12.89
C GLU A 167 -5.68 11.55 -12.23
N TRP A 168 -4.79 10.65 -11.76
CA TRP A 168 -3.49 11.04 -11.20
C TRP A 168 -2.53 11.58 -12.26
N LEU A 169 -2.75 11.28 -13.53
CA LEU A 169 -1.91 11.69 -14.67
C LEU A 169 -2.50 12.88 -15.46
N GLN A 170 -3.49 13.54 -14.89
CA GLN A 170 -4.19 14.65 -15.57
C GLN A 170 -4.35 15.85 -14.64
N ASN A 171 -4.65 17.02 -15.23
CA ASN A 171 -5.01 18.25 -14.50
C ASN A 171 -3.96 18.65 -13.45
N PHE A 172 -2.69 18.76 -13.88
CA PHE A 172 -1.57 19.13 -13.02
C PHE A 172 -1.68 20.59 -12.57
N LYS A 173 -1.56 20.83 -11.27
CA LYS A 173 -1.41 22.21 -10.76
C LYS A 173 0.05 22.64 -10.88
N LYS A 174 0.27 23.89 -11.33
CA LYS A 174 1.59 24.50 -11.32
C LYS A 174 2.07 24.64 -9.85
N PRO A 175 3.29 24.21 -9.53
CA PRO A 175 3.83 24.38 -8.18
C PRO A 175 4.07 25.84 -7.86
N ASN A 176 3.76 26.25 -6.65
CA ASN A 176 4.19 27.53 -6.12
C ASN A 176 5.50 27.34 -5.34
N LEU A 177 6.58 27.99 -5.77
CA LEU A 177 7.92 27.85 -5.20
C LEU A 177 8.34 29.03 -4.30
N ASP A 178 7.42 29.90 -3.90
CA ASP A 178 7.68 31.03 -2.98
C ASP A 178 8.24 30.53 -1.63
N LYS A 179 7.85 29.33 -1.25
CA LYS A 179 8.26 28.62 -0.06
C LYS A 179 8.39 27.13 -0.37
N ILE A 180 9.37 26.48 0.23
CA ILE A 180 9.51 25.02 0.11
C ILE A 180 8.43 24.34 0.95
N ARG A 181 7.52 23.62 0.31
CA ARG A 181 6.44 22.85 0.95
C ARG A 181 6.72 21.37 0.81
N LEU A 182 7.18 20.76 1.90
CA LEU A 182 7.39 19.32 1.97
C LEU A 182 6.08 18.60 2.30
N LEU A 183 5.88 17.44 1.71
CA LEU A 183 4.81 16.51 2.06
C LEU A 183 5.42 15.20 2.54
N ASN A 184 4.97 14.67 3.68
CA ASN A 184 5.24 13.30 4.09
C ASN A 184 3.92 12.52 4.14
N VAL A 185 3.86 11.38 3.45
CA VAL A 185 2.69 10.49 3.47
C VAL A 185 3.15 9.13 3.95
N SER A 186 2.99 8.86 5.24
CA SER A 186 3.39 7.60 5.85
C SER A 186 2.70 7.37 7.19
N ARG A 187 2.73 6.13 7.69
CA ARG A 187 2.40 5.88 9.10
C ARG A 187 3.44 6.58 9.98
N VAL A 188 2.99 7.24 11.05
CA VAL A 188 3.89 7.87 12.02
C VAL A 188 4.40 6.81 12.99
N ASN A 189 5.44 6.11 12.56
CA ASN A 189 6.11 5.03 13.28
C ASN A 189 7.63 5.23 13.24
N PRO A 190 8.41 4.68 14.18
CA PRO A 190 9.86 4.86 14.21
C PRO A 190 10.57 4.42 12.92
N GLU A 191 10.17 3.28 12.33
CA GLU A 191 10.78 2.76 11.10
C GLU A 191 10.58 3.67 9.88
N LYS A 192 9.65 4.64 9.98
CA LYS A 192 9.42 5.66 8.95
C LYS A 192 10.30 6.89 9.12
N GLY A 193 11.13 6.95 10.17
CA GLY A 193 12.16 7.96 10.39
C GLY A 193 11.64 9.40 10.56
N ILE A 194 10.32 9.57 10.76
CA ILE A 194 9.71 10.91 10.79
C ILE A 194 10.15 11.71 12.02
N PHE A 195 10.37 11.06 13.15
CA PHE A 195 10.78 11.76 14.38
C PHE A 195 12.18 12.37 14.24
N GLU A 196 13.14 11.59 13.77
CA GLU A 196 14.52 12.00 13.54
C GLU A 196 14.59 13.07 12.45
N PHE A 197 13.77 12.91 11.41
CA PHE A 197 13.66 13.92 10.36
C PHE A 197 13.15 15.25 10.90
N LEU A 198 12.12 15.25 11.75
CA LEU A 198 11.57 16.47 12.31
C LEU A 198 12.57 17.18 13.25
N GLU A 199 13.46 16.45 13.93
CA GLU A 199 14.54 17.06 14.70
C GLU A 199 15.57 17.75 13.79
N MET A 200 15.92 17.16 12.64
CA MET A 200 16.76 17.84 11.63
C MET A 200 16.02 19.03 11.02
N PHE A 201 14.73 18.87 10.68
CA PHE A 201 13.89 19.90 10.05
C PHE A 201 13.86 21.20 10.85
N LYS A 202 13.77 21.14 12.17
CA LYS A 202 13.77 22.32 13.05
C LYS A 202 15.06 23.14 12.94
N ASN A 203 16.16 22.54 12.56
CA ASN A 203 17.48 23.18 12.45
C ASN A 203 17.77 23.68 11.02
N LEU A 204 16.85 23.48 10.05
CA LEU A 204 17.00 24.03 8.71
C LEU A 204 16.80 25.55 8.72
N LYS A 205 17.81 26.27 8.22
CA LYS A 205 17.78 27.75 8.14
C LYS A 205 17.29 28.24 6.77
N ILE A 206 16.21 27.66 6.26
CA ILE A 206 15.61 28.00 4.98
C ILE A 206 14.10 28.20 5.14
N ASN A 207 13.46 28.93 4.22
CA ASN A 207 12.01 29.13 4.23
C ASN A 207 11.28 27.86 3.79
N ILE A 208 10.89 27.04 4.77
CA ILE A 208 10.36 25.70 4.56
C ILE A 208 9.23 25.36 5.51
N GLU A 209 8.25 24.58 5.03
CA GLU A 209 7.22 23.97 5.87
C GLU A 209 7.02 22.50 5.48
N ILE A 210 6.45 21.72 6.37
CA ILE A 210 6.12 20.33 6.13
C ILE A 210 4.69 20.02 6.57
N SER A 211 3.97 19.30 5.71
CA SER A 211 2.71 18.66 6.05
C SER A 211 2.88 17.14 6.13
N ILE A 212 2.26 16.54 7.15
CA ILE A 212 2.37 15.12 7.44
C ILE A 212 0.99 14.49 7.37
N ILE A 213 0.83 13.50 6.48
CA ILE A 213 -0.36 12.66 6.37
C ILE A 213 -0.04 11.28 6.92
N GLY A 214 -0.86 10.79 7.86
CA GLY A 214 -0.71 9.43 8.37
C GLY A 214 -1.47 9.12 9.64
N LYS A 215 -1.48 7.83 10.01
CA LYS A 215 -2.06 7.35 11.26
C LYS A 215 -0.98 7.17 12.31
N ILE A 216 -1.29 7.58 13.54
CA ILE A 216 -0.49 7.28 14.73
C ILE A 216 -1.29 6.28 15.57
N LYS A 217 -0.79 5.05 15.71
CA LYS A 217 -1.53 4.00 16.41
C LYS A 217 -1.26 3.95 17.92
N ASN A 218 -0.06 4.31 18.32
CA ASN A 218 0.41 4.21 19.70
C ASN A 218 0.22 5.56 20.42
N LEU A 219 -0.41 5.54 21.59
CA LEU A 219 -0.67 6.75 22.39
C LEU A 219 0.64 7.46 22.80
N THR A 220 1.67 6.71 23.15
CA THR A 220 2.98 7.26 23.50
C THR A 220 3.60 8.02 22.31
N LEU A 221 3.56 7.42 21.11
CA LEU A 221 4.02 8.07 19.89
C LEU A 221 3.16 9.30 19.55
N GLN A 222 1.85 9.22 19.81
CA GLN A 222 0.95 10.35 19.59
C GLN A 222 1.31 11.55 20.49
N ASN A 223 1.60 11.31 21.75
CA ASN A 223 2.01 12.37 22.69
C ASN A 223 3.37 12.97 22.29
N LYS A 224 4.37 12.11 21.97
CA LYS A 224 5.67 12.56 21.46
C LYS A 224 5.50 13.41 20.19
N PHE A 225 4.69 12.96 19.25
CA PHE A 225 4.45 13.67 17.99
C PHE A 225 3.76 15.01 18.20
N LYS A 226 2.71 15.04 19.04
CA LYS A 226 2.02 16.26 19.39
C LYS A 226 2.94 17.32 19.99
N SER A 227 3.84 16.95 20.91
CA SER A 227 4.80 17.88 21.50
C SER A 227 5.75 18.51 20.48
N ILE A 228 6.12 17.76 19.43
CA ILE A 228 6.95 18.27 18.35
C ILE A 228 6.19 19.27 17.48
N VAL A 229 4.95 18.93 17.11
CA VAL A 229 4.12 19.74 16.20
C VAL A 229 3.66 21.03 16.87
N GLN A 230 3.20 20.97 18.11
CA GLN A 230 2.66 22.14 18.83
C GLN A 230 3.68 23.26 19.00
N ASN A 231 4.97 22.95 19.05
CA ASN A 231 6.05 23.91 19.25
C ASN A 231 6.66 24.44 17.94
N ASN A 232 6.07 24.11 16.77
CA ASN A 232 6.63 24.47 15.47
C ASN A 232 5.51 24.82 14.48
N SER A 233 5.36 26.09 14.18
CA SER A 233 4.34 26.61 13.23
C SER A 233 4.56 26.14 11.79
N ASN A 234 5.75 25.67 11.43
CA ASN A 234 6.09 25.18 10.10
C ASN A 234 5.83 23.67 9.94
N ILE A 235 5.27 22.98 10.96
CA ILE A 235 4.95 21.57 10.93
C ILE A 235 3.44 21.38 11.05
N ASN A 236 2.81 20.87 10.00
CA ASN A 236 1.36 20.67 9.93
C ASN A 236 1.04 19.16 9.95
N PHE A 237 0.18 18.72 10.85
CA PHE A 237 -0.33 17.36 10.86
C PHE A 237 -1.76 17.31 10.33
N LEU A 238 -1.94 16.72 9.16
CA LEU A 238 -3.22 16.62 8.46
C LEU A 238 -4.03 15.37 8.85
N GLY A 239 -3.45 14.51 9.72
CA GLY A 239 -4.08 13.25 10.06
C GLY A 239 -4.10 12.25 8.91
N TYR A 240 -5.03 11.31 8.95
CA TYR A 240 -5.18 10.32 7.89
C TYR A 240 -6.19 10.80 6.84
N VAL A 241 -5.74 10.90 5.61
CA VAL A 241 -6.58 11.25 4.46
C VAL A 241 -6.99 9.96 3.76
N SER A 242 -8.29 9.66 3.73
CA SER A 242 -8.87 8.48 3.07
C SER A 242 -9.41 8.78 1.67
N ASP A 243 -9.75 10.02 1.39
CA ASP A 243 -10.24 10.46 0.08
C ASP A 243 -9.06 10.66 -0.88
N ARG A 244 -9.12 9.99 -2.03
CA ARG A 244 -8.05 10.03 -3.05
C ARG A 244 -7.94 11.39 -3.75
N ASN A 245 -9.04 12.11 -3.90
CA ASN A 245 -9.01 13.42 -4.54
C ASN A 245 -8.37 14.43 -3.60
N ILE A 246 -8.73 14.41 -2.32
CA ILE A 246 -8.09 15.24 -1.31
C ILE A 246 -6.59 14.92 -1.21
N LEU A 247 -6.23 13.63 -1.24
CA LEU A 247 -4.82 13.21 -1.22
C LEU A 247 -4.08 13.72 -2.47
N LYS A 248 -4.65 13.55 -3.67
CA LYS A 248 -4.09 14.06 -4.92
C LYS A 248 -3.89 15.58 -4.89
N ASP A 249 -4.91 16.31 -4.43
CA ASP A 249 -4.84 17.77 -4.30
C ASP A 249 -3.77 18.19 -3.29
N THR A 250 -3.60 17.41 -2.21
CA THR A 250 -2.52 17.65 -1.24
C THR A 250 -1.14 17.49 -1.86
N TYR A 251 -0.91 16.49 -2.73
CA TYR A 251 0.34 16.40 -3.50
C TYR A 251 0.55 17.64 -4.38
N ASP A 252 -0.52 18.13 -5.01
CA ASP A 252 -0.44 19.32 -5.88
C ASP A 252 -0.13 20.61 -5.12
N ASP A 253 -0.57 20.74 -3.90
CA ASP A 253 -0.35 21.91 -3.04
C ASP A 253 1.06 21.94 -2.41
N HIS A 254 1.83 20.84 -2.55
CA HIS A 254 3.19 20.72 -2.06
C HIS A 254 4.21 20.64 -3.21
N ASN A 255 5.48 20.91 -2.88
CA ASN A 255 6.55 20.94 -3.89
C ASN A 255 7.33 19.63 -3.95
N ILE A 256 7.64 19.02 -2.82
CA ILE A 256 8.55 17.88 -2.70
C ILE A 256 7.95 16.86 -1.73
N LEU A 257 7.88 15.60 -2.15
CA LEU A 257 7.65 14.50 -1.20
C LEU A 257 8.94 14.18 -0.47
N ILE A 258 8.90 14.13 0.86
CA ILE A 258 9.99 13.60 1.69
C ILE A 258 9.61 12.23 2.26
N LEU A 259 10.47 11.24 2.06
CA LEU A 259 10.29 9.90 2.61
C LEU A 259 11.51 9.53 3.47
N PRO A 260 11.49 9.87 4.78
CA PRO A 260 12.64 9.69 5.66
C PRO A 260 12.77 8.28 6.24
N SER A 261 12.14 7.29 5.61
CA SER A 261 12.09 5.91 6.08
C SER A 261 13.48 5.26 6.16
N TYR A 262 13.66 4.38 7.15
CA TYR A 262 14.84 3.51 7.25
C TYR A 262 14.71 2.25 6.40
N THR A 263 13.49 1.85 6.11
CA THR A 263 13.22 0.68 5.27
C THR A 263 11.95 0.86 4.44
N GLU A 264 12.00 0.47 3.19
CA GLU A 264 10.87 0.43 2.26
C GLU A 264 11.00 -0.75 1.30
N GLY A 265 9.87 -1.34 0.94
CA GLY A 265 9.80 -2.35 -0.13
C GLY A 265 9.43 -1.72 -1.47
N GLN A 266 8.20 -1.25 -1.57
CA GLN A 266 7.66 -0.53 -2.73
C GLN A 266 6.67 0.54 -2.24
N PRO A 267 7.17 1.74 -1.93
CA PRO A 267 6.33 2.83 -1.43
C PRO A 267 5.51 3.44 -2.56
N TYR A 268 4.20 3.21 -2.59
CA TYR A 268 3.28 3.79 -3.58
C TYR A 268 3.28 5.32 -3.60
N VAL A 269 3.54 5.94 -2.45
CA VAL A 269 3.60 7.40 -2.30
C VAL A 269 4.66 8.05 -3.20
N VAL A 270 5.71 7.29 -3.57
CA VAL A 270 6.73 7.75 -4.53
C VAL A 270 6.12 7.87 -5.92
N ASP A 271 5.41 6.83 -6.38
CA ASP A 271 4.76 6.86 -7.68
C ASP A 271 3.61 7.89 -7.70
N GLU A 272 2.89 8.06 -6.60
CA GLU A 272 1.86 9.09 -6.42
C GLU A 272 2.45 10.50 -6.58
N SER A 273 3.57 10.80 -5.92
CA SER A 273 4.26 12.09 -6.00
C SER A 273 4.77 12.37 -7.42
N LEU A 274 5.48 11.41 -8.01
CA LEU A 274 6.01 11.54 -9.37
C LEU A 274 4.90 11.65 -10.41
N ALA A 275 3.78 10.92 -10.23
CA ALA A 275 2.60 11.04 -11.08
C ALA A 275 1.98 12.45 -11.03
N ARG A 276 2.13 13.18 -9.93
CA ARG A 276 1.76 14.60 -9.80
C ARG A 276 2.89 15.57 -10.17
N ARG A 277 3.97 15.05 -10.82
CA ARG A 277 5.15 15.82 -11.21
C ARG A 277 5.84 16.53 -10.04
N ARG A 278 5.79 15.89 -8.84
CA ARG A 278 6.47 16.38 -7.65
C ARG A 278 7.70 15.52 -7.39
N PRO A 279 8.91 16.13 -7.33
CA PRO A 279 10.12 15.41 -6.99
C PRO A 279 10.02 14.76 -5.62
N VAL A 280 10.79 13.70 -5.44
CA VAL A 280 10.86 12.91 -4.21
C VAL A 280 12.26 13.01 -3.63
N LEU A 281 12.37 13.33 -2.34
CA LEU A 281 13.59 13.29 -1.59
C LEU A 281 13.55 12.08 -0.65
N ILE A 282 14.59 11.26 -0.68
CA ILE A 282 14.78 10.08 0.16
C ILE A 282 16.17 10.13 0.81
N PHE A 283 16.40 9.24 1.79
CA PHE A 283 17.71 9.03 2.36
C PHE A 283 18.39 7.77 1.81
N GLU A 284 19.73 7.68 1.99
CA GLU A 284 20.58 6.59 1.47
C GLU A 284 20.06 5.19 1.82
N GLU A 285 19.44 5.01 2.99
CA GLU A 285 18.96 3.72 3.48
C GLU A 285 17.95 3.06 2.55
N ILE A 286 17.20 3.86 1.80
CA ILE A 286 16.17 3.36 0.89
C ILE A 286 16.44 3.67 -0.59
N LYS A 287 17.68 4.00 -0.96
CA LYS A 287 18.03 4.32 -2.37
C LYS A 287 17.71 3.21 -3.38
N HIS A 288 17.61 1.98 -2.92
CA HIS A 288 17.23 0.85 -3.76
C HIS A 288 15.81 0.98 -4.38
N ILE A 289 14.96 1.87 -3.83
CA ILE A 289 13.63 2.11 -4.38
C ILE A 289 13.63 2.95 -5.67
N ILE A 290 14.72 3.58 -6.04
CA ILE A 290 14.80 4.44 -7.24
C ILE A 290 14.41 3.68 -8.50
N LYS A 291 14.96 2.49 -8.72
CA LYS A 291 14.63 1.57 -9.83
C LYS A 291 14.56 2.27 -11.20
N GLY A 292 15.48 3.20 -11.48
CA GLY A 292 15.55 3.94 -12.73
C GLY A 292 14.52 5.06 -12.92
N ARG A 293 13.66 5.33 -11.92
CA ARG A 293 12.68 6.44 -11.97
C ARG A 293 13.40 7.78 -11.89
N LYS A 294 12.96 8.74 -12.71
CA LYS A 294 13.44 10.13 -12.72
C LYS A 294 12.72 10.95 -11.64
N GLY A 295 13.40 11.96 -11.10
CA GLY A 295 12.84 12.88 -10.11
C GLY A 295 12.92 12.39 -8.66
N ILE A 296 13.75 11.36 -8.37
CA ILE A 296 14.06 10.91 -7.01
C ILE A 296 15.49 11.35 -6.66
N PHE A 297 15.63 12.04 -5.55
CA PHE A 297 16.89 12.59 -5.05
C PHE A 297 17.26 11.94 -3.72
N VAL A 298 18.54 11.68 -3.53
CA VAL A 298 19.05 11.03 -2.33
C VAL A 298 19.88 12.03 -1.54
N ALA A 299 19.58 12.18 -0.26
CA ALA A 299 20.40 12.94 0.69
C ALA A 299 21.01 11.99 1.73
N GLN A 300 22.12 12.41 2.31
CA GLN A 300 22.60 11.82 3.56
C GLN A 300 21.75 12.33 4.73
N ARG A 301 21.64 11.55 5.80
CA ARG A 301 20.85 11.91 6.98
C ARG A 301 21.58 12.92 7.88
N ASN A 302 21.87 14.09 7.31
CA ASN A 302 22.43 15.25 7.99
C ASN A 302 21.89 16.55 7.38
N ILE A 303 22.03 17.65 8.11
CA ILE A 303 21.44 18.96 7.76
C ILE A 303 22.06 19.52 6.48
N ASP A 304 23.36 19.40 6.29
CA ASP A 304 24.07 19.99 5.17
C ASP A 304 23.63 19.33 3.85
N SER A 305 23.72 18.01 3.77
CA SER A 305 23.29 17.25 2.59
C SER A 305 21.81 17.43 2.28
N LEU A 306 20.95 17.48 3.31
CA LEU A 306 19.52 17.74 3.14
C LEU A 306 19.28 19.14 2.56
N THR A 307 19.98 20.17 3.09
CA THR A 307 19.87 21.56 2.62
C THR A 307 20.36 21.70 1.18
N GLU A 308 21.52 21.13 0.85
CA GLU A 308 22.06 21.12 -0.52
C GLU A 308 21.12 20.46 -1.50
N THR A 309 20.56 19.29 -1.15
CA THR A 309 19.63 18.57 -2.01
C THR A 309 18.33 19.35 -2.22
N LEU A 310 17.76 19.95 -1.18
CA LEU A 310 16.57 20.79 -1.29
C LEU A 310 16.82 22.01 -2.19
N ASN A 311 17.93 22.71 -2.00
CA ASN A 311 18.30 23.86 -2.82
C ASN A 311 18.52 23.47 -4.29
N PHE A 312 19.17 22.34 -4.54
CA PHE A 312 19.34 21.79 -5.89
C PHE A 312 18.00 21.52 -6.56
N ILE A 313 17.06 20.85 -5.86
CA ILE A 313 15.72 20.55 -6.39
C ILE A 313 14.99 21.82 -6.74
N VAL A 314 14.97 22.81 -5.85
CA VAL A 314 14.25 24.08 -6.08
C VAL A 314 14.83 24.85 -7.24
N LYS A 315 16.15 24.96 -7.31
CA LYS A 315 16.88 25.68 -8.40
C LYS A 315 16.60 25.04 -9.77
N ASN A 316 16.45 23.72 -9.84
CA ASN A 316 16.30 22.98 -11.08
C ASN A 316 14.86 22.48 -11.32
N TYR A 317 13.88 22.96 -10.58
CA TYR A 317 12.55 22.38 -10.47
C TYR A 317 11.86 22.12 -11.82
N ASN A 318 11.88 23.10 -12.71
CA ASN A 318 11.23 22.98 -14.04
C ASN A 318 11.88 21.90 -14.92
N ASN A 319 13.22 21.76 -14.86
CA ASN A 319 13.91 20.69 -15.60
C ASN A 319 13.61 19.33 -15.00
N ILE A 320 13.57 19.24 -13.68
CA ILE A 320 13.21 18.01 -12.96
C ILE A 320 11.79 17.58 -13.33
N GLN A 321 10.83 18.50 -13.42
CA GLN A 321 9.47 18.17 -13.87
C GLN A 321 9.44 17.57 -15.28
N LYS A 322 10.22 18.11 -16.22
CA LYS A 322 10.35 17.56 -17.58
C LYS A 322 10.94 16.14 -17.56
N GLU A 323 11.91 15.88 -16.70
CA GLU A 323 12.46 14.53 -16.52
C GLU A 323 11.45 13.57 -15.92
N ILE A 324 10.66 14.01 -14.93
CA ILE A 324 9.60 13.20 -14.33
C ILE A 324 8.56 12.78 -15.36
N GLU A 325 8.24 13.61 -16.34
CA GLU A 325 7.31 13.30 -17.44
C GLU A 325 7.74 12.08 -18.26
N LEU A 326 9.01 11.74 -18.28
CA LEU A 326 9.54 10.58 -18.99
C LEU A 326 9.26 9.25 -18.26
N ASN A 327 8.83 9.29 -17.00
CA ASN A 327 8.47 8.09 -16.26
C ASN A 327 7.20 7.46 -16.84
N LYS A 328 7.21 6.13 -16.88
CA LYS A 328 6.03 5.34 -17.19
C LYS A 328 5.45 4.79 -15.88
N PHE A 329 4.23 5.19 -15.57
CA PHE A 329 3.55 4.74 -14.36
C PHE A 329 2.56 3.61 -14.71
N PRO A 330 2.67 2.43 -14.06
CA PRO A 330 1.62 1.44 -14.15
C PRO A 330 0.34 1.99 -13.52
N LEU A 331 -0.81 1.65 -14.10
CA LEU A 331 -2.11 2.01 -13.54
C LEU A 331 -2.74 0.81 -12.81
N GLU A 332 -3.63 1.10 -11.87
CA GLU A 332 -4.39 0.05 -11.18
C GLU A 332 -5.18 -0.82 -12.17
N GLU A 333 -5.67 -0.25 -13.27
CA GLU A 333 -6.37 -0.99 -14.33
C GLU A 333 -5.47 -2.03 -15.01
N ASP A 334 -4.18 -1.71 -15.21
CA ASP A 334 -3.21 -2.64 -15.78
C ASP A 334 -2.94 -3.80 -14.82
N MET A 335 -2.85 -3.51 -13.52
CA MET A 335 -2.74 -4.54 -12.47
C MET A 335 -3.95 -5.48 -12.50
N PHE A 336 -5.18 -4.94 -12.52
CA PHE A 336 -6.39 -5.76 -12.55
C PHE A 336 -6.47 -6.62 -13.80
N ARG A 337 -6.10 -6.07 -14.96
CA ARG A 337 -6.05 -6.80 -16.23
C ARG A 337 -5.04 -7.95 -16.16
N GLN A 338 -3.79 -7.70 -15.73
CA GLN A 338 -2.78 -8.73 -15.56
C GLN A 338 -3.26 -9.87 -14.66
N ILE A 339 -3.83 -9.55 -13.49
CA ILE A 339 -4.38 -10.56 -12.56
C ILE A 339 -5.53 -11.33 -13.23
N SER A 340 -6.45 -10.63 -13.89
CA SER A 340 -7.57 -11.23 -14.59
C SER A 340 -7.13 -12.22 -15.67
N ASP A 341 -6.13 -11.85 -16.48
CA ASP A 341 -5.61 -12.68 -17.57
C ASP A 341 -4.93 -13.94 -17.02
N ILE A 342 -4.14 -13.82 -15.95
CA ILE A 342 -3.55 -14.96 -15.25
C ILE A 342 -4.64 -15.90 -14.73
N ILE A 343 -5.66 -15.35 -14.08
CA ILE A 343 -6.77 -16.15 -13.53
C ILE A 343 -7.55 -16.82 -14.66
N LYS A 344 -7.80 -16.15 -15.79
CA LYS A 344 -8.55 -16.74 -16.93
C LYS A 344 -7.78 -17.83 -17.63
N LYS A 345 -6.50 -17.61 -17.87
CA LYS A 345 -5.62 -18.56 -18.61
C LYS A 345 -5.42 -19.87 -17.86
N ASN A 346 -5.39 -19.84 -16.57
CA ASN A 346 -5.23 -21.00 -15.70
C ASN A 346 -6.57 -21.46 -15.14
#